data_2d0c353b1673f7dc0abf9e136fc14f6c
#
_entry.id   2d0c353b1673f7dc0abf9e136fc14f6c
#
_cell.length_a   1.000
_cell.length_b   1.000
_cell.length_c   1.000
_cell.angle_alpha   90.00
_cell.angle_beta   90.00
_cell.angle_gamma   90.00
#
_symmetry.space_group_name_H-M   'P 1'
#
loop_
_entity.id
_entity.type
_entity.pdbx_description
1 polymer ?
#
loop_
_entity_poly.entity_id
_entity_poly.type
_entity_poly.pdbx_seq_one_letter_code
_entity_poly.pdbx_strand_id
1 'polypeptide(L)'
;IILTIIASIVSITQVLSPRFASIQNKKDVKKELIQSFYFLLLPTFIFLALYFTPKFIFELVFTKKYAFTADISHSLTIAFILNALGSIPMLYLLYTAKKPIYILLTNVLFFIIITVGSYVLIPQKGVYGPPIAIFWAFIVATLLQTIAMVYEYRRLQ
;
A
#
# COMPACT_ATOMS: atom_id res chain seq x y z
N ILE A 1 15.82 -2.96 2.85
CA ILE A 1 14.79 -4.01 3.05
C ILE A 1 13.42 -3.48 2.64
N ILE A 2 12.83 -2.43 3.26
CA ILE A 2 11.48 -1.92 2.93
C ILE A 2 11.37 -1.55 1.45
N LEU A 3 12.34 -0.82 0.89
CA LEU A 3 12.36 -0.45 -0.52
C LEU A 3 12.38 -1.67 -1.46
N THR A 4 13.08 -2.74 -1.08
CA THR A 4 13.13 -3.98 -1.86
C THR A 4 11.76 -4.66 -1.89
N ILE A 5 11.04 -4.67 -0.75
CA ILE A 5 9.70 -5.24 -0.68
C ILE A 5 8.70 -4.37 -1.49
N ILE A 6 8.81 -3.04 -1.42
CA ILE A 6 8.01 -2.14 -2.25
C ILE A 6 8.25 -2.41 -3.74
N ALA A 7 9.51 -2.60 -4.15
CA ALA A 7 9.84 -2.95 -5.52
C ALA A 7 9.17 -4.27 -5.97
N SER A 8 9.03 -5.25 -5.07
CA SER A 8 8.30 -6.48 -5.38
C SER A 8 6.80 -6.23 -5.61
N ILE A 9 6.17 -5.32 -4.86
CA ILE A 9 4.77 -4.92 -5.08
C ILE A 9 4.64 -4.28 -6.47
N VAL A 10 5.55 -3.37 -6.83
CA VAL A 10 5.55 -2.72 -8.15
C VAL A 10 5.70 -3.76 -9.27
N SER A 11 6.61 -4.71 -9.13
CA SER A 11 6.79 -5.80 -10.11
C SER A 11 5.52 -6.65 -10.26
N ILE A 12 4.87 -7.01 -9.15
CA ILE A 12 3.61 -7.75 -9.16
C ILE A 12 2.51 -6.93 -9.86
N THR A 13 2.40 -5.64 -9.56
CA THR A 13 1.39 -4.78 -10.21
C THR A 13 1.63 -4.64 -11.71
N GLN A 14 2.87 -4.64 -12.18
CA GLN A 14 3.21 -4.65 -13.60
C GLN A 14 2.75 -5.96 -14.29
N VAL A 15 2.90 -7.11 -13.63
CA VAL A 15 2.42 -8.39 -14.15
C VAL A 15 0.89 -8.48 -14.18
N LEU A 16 0.23 -7.86 -13.19
CA LEU A 16 -1.24 -7.87 -13.08
C LEU A 16 -1.91 -6.86 -14.01
N SER A 17 -1.26 -5.74 -14.36
CA SER A 17 -1.85 -4.66 -15.18
C SER A 17 -2.44 -5.16 -16.51
N PRO A 18 -1.77 -5.98 -17.34
CA PRO A 18 -2.37 -6.47 -18.58
C PRO A 18 -3.59 -7.37 -18.35
N ARG A 19 -3.63 -8.11 -17.24
CA ARG A 19 -4.79 -8.93 -16.88
C ARG A 19 -6.00 -8.07 -16.56
N PHE A 20 -5.83 -7.01 -15.77
CA PHE A 20 -6.90 -6.04 -15.50
C PHE A 20 -7.35 -5.31 -16.76
N ALA A 21 -6.43 -5.02 -17.69
CA ALA A 21 -6.76 -4.38 -18.97
C ALA A 21 -7.59 -5.27 -19.91
N SER A 22 -7.48 -6.59 -19.81
CA SER A 22 -8.20 -7.56 -20.65
C SER A 22 -9.60 -7.91 -20.13
N ILE A 23 -10.01 -7.43 -18.96
CA ILE A 23 -11.31 -7.72 -18.36
C ILE A 23 -12.43 -7.08 -19.17
N GLN A 24 -13.45 -7.86 -19.54
CA GLN A 24 -14.61 -7.40 -20.29
C GLN A 24 -15.94 -7.55 -19.53
N ASN A 25 -15.99 -8.42 -18.53
CA ASN A 25 -17.24 -8.71 -17.83
C ASN A 25 -17.04 -8.93 -16.32
N LYS A 26 -18.15 -8.88 -15.55
CA LYS A 26 -18.13 -8.97 -14.07
C LYS A 26 -17.54 -10.26 -13.52
N LYS A 27 -17.70 -11.39 -14.24
CA LYS A 27 -17.16 -12.69 -13.77
C LYS A 27 -15.63 -12.66 -13.78
N ASP A 28 -15.05 -12.06 -14.83
CA ASP A 28 -13.60 -11.95 -14.97
C ASP A 28 -13.03 -11.00 -13.91
N VAL A 29 -13.73 -9.89 -13.60
CA VAL A 29 -13.33 -8.99 -12.49
C VAL A 29 -13.16 -9.77 -11.20
N LYS A 30 -14.17 -10.56 -10.80
CA LYS A 30 -14.12 -11.32 -9.54
C LYS A 30 -12.96 -12.30 -9.52
N LYS A 31 -12.73 -13.00 -10.63
CA LYS A 31 -11.62 -13.95 -10.78
C LYS A 31 -10.26 -13.25 -10.61
N GLU A 32 -10.06 -12.14 -11.34
CA GLU A 32 -8.79 -11.40 -11.28
C GLU A 32 -8.56 -10.72 -9.92
N LEU A 33 -9.59 -10.23 -9.25
CA LEU A 33 -9.48 -9.71 -7.89
C LEU A 33 -8.98 -10.78 -6.91
N ILE A 34 -9.55 -11.99 -6.97
CA ILE A 34 -9.13 -13.11 -6.12
C ILE A 34 -7.69 -13.51 -6.43
N GLN A 35 -7.33 -13.66 -7.70
CA GLN A 35 -5.97 -14.02 -8.09
C GLN A 35 -4.97 -12.95 -7.66
N SER A 36 -5.28 -11.69 -7.85
CA SER A 36 -4.42 -10.56 -7.44
C SER A 36 -4.19 -10.54 -5.93
N PHE A 37 -5.22 -10.86 -5.16
CA PHE A 37 -5.08 -11.01 -3.71
C PHE A 37 -4.06 -12.09 -3.35
N TYR A 38 -4.09 -13.26 -4.00
CA TYR A 38 -3.09 -14.31 -3.78
C TYR A 38 -1.67 -13.87 -4.14
N PHE A 39 -1.48 -13.15 -5.26
CA PHE A 39 -0.16 -12.63 -5.63
C PHE A 39 0.37 -11.63 -4.61
N LEU A 40 -0.50 -10.79 -4.03
CA LEU A 40 -0.12 -9.79 -3.03
C LEU A 40 0.06 -10.37 -1.62
N LEU A 41 -0.37 -11.62 -1.37
CA LEU A 41 -0.06 -12.30 -0.11
C LEU A 41 1.45 -12.45 0.10
N LEU A 42 2.24 -12.71 -0.95
CA LEU A 42 3.69 -12.87 -0.82
C LEU A 42 4.37 -11.64 -0.19
N PRO A 43 4.28 -10.42 -0.76
CA PRO A 43 4.86 -9.24 -0.13
C PRO A 43 4.22 -8.92 1.22
N THR A 44 2.93 -9.19 1.39
CA THR A 44 2.25 -9.01 2.68
C THR A 44 2.84 -9.91 3.77
N PHE A 45 3.11 -11.17 3.47
CA PHE A 45 3.78 -12.08 4.41
C PHE A 45 5.21 -11.64 4.73
N ILE A 46 5.95 -11.13 3.75
CA ILE A 46 7.30 -10.60 3.98
C ILE A 46 7.23 -9.38 4.92
N PHE A 47 6.26 -8.50 4.73
CA PHE A 47 6.04 -7.36 5.64
C PHE A 47 5.63 -7.84 7.04
N LEU A 48 4.75 -8.83 7.15
CA LEU A 48 4.38 -9.40 8.44
C LEU A 48 5.59 -10.03 9.14
N ALA A 49 6.42 -10.78 8.42
CA ALA A 49 7.66 -11.33 8.96
C ALA A 49 8.58 -10.21 9.47
N LEU A 50 8.73 -9.12 8.71
CA LEU A 50 9.51 -7.96 9.14
C LEU A 50 8.92 -7.30 10.39
N TYR A 51 7.60 -7.20 10.49
CA TYR A 51 6.91 -6.64 11.66
C TYR A 51 7.18 -7.45 12.93
N PHE A 52 7.19 -8.79 12.82
CA PHE A 52 7.46 -9.69 13.95
C PHE A 52 8.95 -9.92 14.20
N THR A 53 9.85 -9.35 13.37
CA THR A 53 11.29 -9.50 13.55
C THR A 53 11.75 -8.82 14.85
N PRO A 54 12.34 -9.54 15.81
CA PRO A 54 12.81 -8.97 17.07
C PRO A 54 13.91 -7.92 16.88
N LYS A 55 13.95 -6.93 17.75
CA LYS A 55 14.95 -5.82 17.69
C LYS A 55 16.39 -6.32 17.66
N PHE A 56 16.72 -7.41 18.37
CA PHE A 56 18.08 -7.94 18.39
C PHE A 56 18.60 -8.37 17.01
N ILE A 57 17.70 -8.82 16.10
CA ILE A 57 18.07 -9.15 14.72
C ILE A 57 18.45 -7.86 13.95
N PHE A 58 17.74 -6.76 14.17
CA PHE A 58 18.11 -5.46 13.60
C PHE A 58 19.47 -4.99 14.15
N GLU A 59 19.74 -5.17 15.44
CA GLU A 59 21.02 -4.83 16.05
C GLU A 59 22.17 -5.70 15.51
N LEU A 60 21.92 -6.97 15.24
CA LEU A 60 22.91 -7.87 14.64
C LEU A 60 23.28 -7.47 13.20
N VAL A 61 22.28 -7.05 12.41
CA VAL A 61 22.47 -6.71 10.99
C VAL A 61 23.00 -5.28 10.83
N PHE A 62 22.51 -4.33 11.63
CA PHE A 62 22.77 -2.89 11.45
C PHE A 62 23.60 -2.26 12.55
N THR A 63 24.10 -3.02 13.50
CA THR A 63 24.79 -2.56 14.72
C THR A 63 23.87 -1.84 15.71
N LYS A 64 24.28 -1.78 16.99
CA LYS A 64 23.49 -1.14 18.07
C LYS A 64 23.16 0.33 17.81
N LYS A 65 23.98 1.05 17.04
CA LYS A 65 23.72 2.45 16.65
C LYS A 65 22.39 2.64 15.93
N TYR A 66 21.89 1.61 15.25
CA TYR A 66 20.67 1.64 14.45
C TYR A 66 19.52 0.84 15.06
N ALA A 67 19.57 0.48 16.33
CA ALA A 67 18.49 -0.22 17.05
C ALA A 67 17.13 0.49 16.91
N PHE A 68 17.14 1.81 16.92
CA PHE A 68 15.99 2.68 16.67
C PHE A 68 15.36 2.49 15.28
N THR A 69 16.12 2.04 14.28
CA THR A 69 15.60 1.73 12.94
C THR A 69 14.55 0.61 12.97
N ALA A 70 14.61 -0.29 13.96
CA ALA A 70 13.61 -1.34 14.14
C ALA A 70 12.22 -0.76 14.41
N ASP A 71 12.11 0.21 15.31
CA ASP A 71 10.83 0.82 15.68
C ASP A 71 10.19 1.56 14.51
N ILE A 72 11.00 2.30 13.73
CA ILE A 72 10.54 2.96 12.50
C ILE A 72 10.12 1.93 11.45
N SER A 73 10.91 0.87 11.27
CA SER A 73 10.60 -0.20 10.32
C SER A 73 9.29 -0.89 10.67
N HIS A 74 9.04 -1.21 11.94
CA HIS A 74 7.79 -1.80 12.40
C HIS A 74 6.59 -0.87 12.13
N SER A 75 6.73 0.42 12.43
CA SER A 75 5.67 1.41 12.19
C SER A 75 5.33 1.54 10.69
N LEU A 76 6.35 1.54 9.83
CA LEU A 76 6.17 1.63 8.38
C LEU A 76 5.62 0.33 7.78
N THR A 77 5.95 -0.82 8.35
CA THR A 77 5.53 -2.12 7.81
C THR A 77 4.01 -2.22 7.72
N ILE A 78 3.28 -1.80 8.76
CA ILE A 78 1.81 -1.83 8.75
C ILE A 78 1.27 -0.90 7.65
N ALA A 79 1.86 0.28 7.48
CA ALA A 79 1.49 1.21 6.44
C ALA A 79 1.68 0.61 5.02
N PHE A 80 2.77 -0.12 4.80
CA PHE A 80 3.04 -0.75 3.51
C PHE A 80 2.24 -2.01 3.23
N ILE A 81 1.75 -2.72 4.26
CA ILE A 81 0.73 -3.76 4.09
C ILE A 81 -0.56 -3.15 3.51
N LEU A 82 -0.99 -2.00 4.03
CA LEU A 82 -2.14 -1.28 3.46
C LEU A 82 -1.89 -0.83 2.02
N ASN A 83 -0.68 -0.36 1.71
CA ASN A 83 -0.31 -0.04 0.34
C ASN A 83 -0.39 -1.25 -0.61
N ALA A 84 0.08 -2.42 -0.17
CA ALA A 84 -0.02 -3.65 -0.96
C ALA A 84 -1.49 -4.00 -1.25
N LEU A 85 -2.35 -3.95 -0.24
CA LEU A 85 -3.80 -4.21 -0.41
C LEU A 85 -4.47 -3.15 -1.28
N GLY A 86 -4.08 -1.88 -1.15
CA GLY A 86 -4.55 -0.75 -1.96
C GLY A 86 -4.18 -0.86 -3.44
N SER A 87 -3.19 -1.67 -3.80
CA SER A 87 -2.81 -1.90 -5.20
C SER A 87 -3.93 -2.57 -6.01
N ILE A 88 -4.79 -3.38 -5.40
CA ILE A 88 -5.90 -4.06 -6.09
C ILE A 88 -6.93 -3.06 -6.62
N PRO A 89 -7.57 -2.21 -5.79
CA PRO A 89 -8.50 -1.22 -6.30
C PRO A 89 -7.86 -0.22 -7.26
N MET A 90 -6.58 0.12 -7.06
CA MET A 90 -5.82 0.95 -7.99
C MET A 90 -5.73 0.33 -9.38
N LEU A 91 -5.33 -0.95 -9.48
CA LEU A 91 -5.24 -1.67 -10.76
C LEU A 91 -6.59 -1.72 -11.47
N TYR A 92 -7.66 -2.03 -10.73
CA TYR A 92 -9.01 -2.04 -11.28
C TYR A 92 -9.41 -0.67 -11.85
N LEU A 93 -9.21 0.40 -11.09
CA LEU A 93 -9.58 1.75 -11.51
C LEU A 93 -8.79 2.24 -12.71
N LEU A 94 -7.49 1.92 -12.78
CA LEU A 94 -6.63 2.33 -13.89
C LEU A 94 -6.90 1.56 -15.18
N TYR A 95 -6.98 0.23 -15.08
CA TYR A 95 -6.92 -0.62 -16.27
C TYR A 95 -8.27 -1.18 -16.69
N THR A 96 -9.15 -1.51 -15.73
CA THR A 96 -10.49 -2.05 -16.05
C THR A 96 -11.52 -0.93 -16.22
N ALA A 97 -11.68 -0.10 -15.20
CA ALA A 97 -12.63 1.01 -15.23
C ALA A 97 -12.15 2.18 -16.12
N LYS A 98 -10.83 2.25 -16.38
CA LYS A 98 -10.19 3.33 -17.18
C LYS A 98 -10.51 4.73 -16.64
N LYS A 99 -10.51 4.87 -15.31
CA LYS A 99 -10.83 6.10 -14.58
C LYS A 99 -9.64 6.59 -13.72
N PRO A 100 -8.53 7.03 -14.36
CA PRO A 100 -7.32 7.45 -13.64
C PRO A 100 -7.54 8.65 -12.71
N ILE A 101 -8.63 9.40 -12.92
CA ILE A 101 -8.97 10.57 -12.09
C ILE A 101 -9.11 10.21 -10.61
N TYR A 102 -9.67 9.03 -10.28
CA TYR A 102 -9.78 8.59 -8.89
C TYR A 102 -8.40 8.40 -8.24
N ILE A 103 -7.44 7.86 -9.00
CA ILE A 103 -6.07 7.66 -8.50
C ILE A 103 -5.36 9.01 -8.35
N LEU A 104 -5.53 9.92 -9.31
CA LEU A 104 -4.97 11.27 -9.21
C LEU A 104 -5.47 11.98 -7.94
N LEU A 105 -6.79 12.00 -7.72
CA LEU A 105 -7.39 12.66 -6.56
C LEU A 105 -6.93 12.02 -5.24
N THR A 106 -6.88 10.68 -5.17
CA THR A 106 -6.39 10.00 -3.96
C THR A 106 -4.91 10.25 -3.71
N ASN A 107 -4.08 10.35 -4.76
CA ASN A 107 -2.65 10.67 -4.60
C ASN A 107 -2.43 12.12 -4.14
N VAL A 108 -3.21 13.07 -4.64
CA VAL A 108 -3.18 14.46 -4.14
C VAL A 108 -3.55 14.51 -2.67
N LEU A 109 -4.63 13.83 -2.28
CA LEU A 109 -5.06 13.77 -0.89
C LEU A 109 -4.02 13.05 -0.01
N PHE A 110 -3.44 11.96 -0.49
CA PHE A 110 -2.35 11.24 0.16
C PHE A 110 -1.16 12.17 0.45
N PHE A 111 -0.74 12.95 -0.55
CA PHE A 111 0.33 13.93 -0.39
C PHE A 111 -0.02 15.00 0.67
N ILE A 112 -1.24 15.52 0.64
CA ILE A 112 -1.71 16.52 1.63
C ILE A 112 -1.67 15.93 3.04
N ILE A 113 -2.18 14.71 3.23
CA ILE A 113 -2.22 14.05 4.55
C ILE A 113 -0.80 13.82 5.08
N ILE A 114 0.13 13.36 4.24
CA ILE A 114 1.52 13.15 4.68
C ILE A 114 2.16 14.49 5.04
N THR A 115 2.00 15.51 4.21
CA THR A 115 2.65 16.81 4.44
C THR A 115 2.12 17.48 5.70
N VAL A 116 0.79 17.64 5.80
CA VAL A 116 0.16 18.27 6.95
C VAL A 116 0.31 17.40 8.20
N GLY A 117 0.09 16.10 8.08
CA GLY A 117 0.23 15.15 9.19
C GLY A 117 1.66 15.13 9.73
N SER A 118 2.67 15.11 8.88
CA SER A 118 4.07 15.18 9.32
C SER A 118 4.38 16.53 10.01
N TYR A 119 3.92 17.63 9.42
CA TYR A 119 4.11 18.96 10.00
C TYR A 119 3.54 19.06 11.43
N VAL A 120 2.35 18.49 11.66
CA VAL A 120 1.69 18.52 12.98
C VAL A 120 2.28 17.48 13.93
N LEU A 121 2.66 16.30 13.44
CA LEU A 121 3.10 15.19 14.31
C LEU A 121 4.58 15.22 14.65
N ILE A 122 5.46 15.80 13.83
CA ILE A 122 6.89 15.88 14.12
C ILE A 122 7.16 16.61 15.45
N PRO A 123 6.57 17.78 15.75
CA PRO A 123 6.79 18.44 17.04
C PRO A 123 6.35 17.63 18.25
N GLN A 124 5.34 16.75 18.09
CA GLN A 124 4.75 15.97 19.18
C GLN A 124 5.37 14.58 19.34
N LYS A 125 5.75 13.93 18.24
CA LYS A 125 6.17 12.51 18.17
C LYS A 125 7.59 12.35 17.63
N GLY A 126 8.27 13.45 17.28
CA GLY A 126 9.60 13.41 16.67
C GLY A 126 9.61 12.59 15.39
N VAL A 127 10.58 11.70 15.29
CA VAL A 127 10.80 10.84 14.11
C VAL A 127 9.69 9.82 13.84
N TYR A 128 8.79 9.58 14.78
CA TYR A 128 7.62 8.71 14.57
C TYR A 128 6.46 9.44 13.87
N GLY A 129 6.52 10.78 13.81
CA GLY A 129 5.48 11.60 13.17
C GLY A 129 5.20 11.19 11.71
N PRO A 130 6.22 11.17 10.82
CA PRO A 130 6.05 10.79 9.42
C PRO A 130 5.50 9.37 9.21
N PRO A 131 5.98 8.31 9.89
CA PRO A 131 5.37 6.98 9.79
C PRO A 131 3.88 6.95 10.14
N ILE A 132 3.46 7.68 11.17
CA ILE A 132 2.05 7.77 11.56
C ILE A 132 1.24 8.50 10.47
N ALA A 133 1.76 9.59 9.92
CA ALA A 133 1.11 10.32 8.83
C ALA A 133 0.95 9.44 7.57
N ILE A 134 1.99 8.68 7.20
CA ILE A 134 1.97 7.72 6.10
C ILE A 134 0.91 6.64 6.32
N PHE A 135 0.82 6.10 7.53
CA PHE A 135 -0.19 5.09 7.87
C PHE A 135 -1.62 5.60 7.64
N TRP A 136 -1.95 6.79 8.15
CA TRP A 136 -3.26 7.41 7.93
C TRP A 136 -3.51 7.75 6.48
N ALA A 137 -2.49 8.22 5.76
CA ALA A 137 -2.60 8.50 4.34
C ALA A 137 -2.95 7.23 3.53
N PHE A 138 -2.32 6.09 3.82
CA PHE A 138 -2.67 4.82 3.17
C PHE A 138 -4.06 4.32 3.53
N ILE A 139 -4.50 4.46 4.79
CA ILE A 139 -5.89 4.12 5.16
C ILE A 139 -6.88 4.89 4.29
N VAL A 140 -6.74 6.21 4.27
CA VAL A 140 -7.66 7.09 3.52
C VAL A 140 -7.62 6.77 2.02
N ALA A 141 -6.42 6.65 1.45
CA ALA A 141 -6.26 6.34 0.02
C ALA A 141 -6.88 4.98 -0.33
N THR A 142 -6.60 3.93 0.43
CA THR A 142 -7.13 2.58 0.19
C THR A 142 -8.65 2.55 0.32
N LEU A 143 -9.22 3.22 1.32
CA LEU A 143 -10.67 3.32 1.50
C LEU A 143 -11.34 4.03 0.32
N LEU A 144 -10.82 5.20 -0.08
CA LEU A 144 -11.39 5.97 -1.20
C LEU A 144 -11.28 5.19 -2.52
N GLN A 145 -10.14 4.56 -2.80
CA GLN A 145 -9.97 3.74 -4.00
C GLN A 145 -10.91 2.52 -3.99
N THR A 146 -11.11 1.89 -2.83
CA THR A 146 -12.03 0.76 -2.68
C THR A 146 -13.49 1.20 -2.89
N ILE A 147 -13.89 2.34 -2.34
CA ILE A 147 -15.23 2.91 -2.56
C ILE A 147 -15.44 3.21 -4.05
N ALA A 148 -14.47 3.87 -4.69
CA ALA A 148 -14.52 4.15 -6.13
C ALA A 148 -14.57 2.87 -6.97
N MET A 149 -13.79 1.84 -6.62
CA MET A 149 -13.81 0.53 -7.27
C MET A 149 -15.21 -0.11 -7.17
N VAL A 150 -15.81 -0.14 -5.98
CA VAL A 150 -17.16 -0.71 -5.77
C VAL A 150 -18.20 0.08 -6.56
N TYR A 151 -18.09 1.40 -6.59
CA TYR A 151 -18.99 2.26 -7.38
C TYR A 151 -18.91 1.95 -8.87
N GLU A 152 -17.70 1.90 -9.45
CA GLU A 152 -17.50 1.60 -10.87
C GLU A 152 -17.84 0.13 -11.19
N TYR A 153 -17.58 -0.81 -10.28
CA TYR A 153 -17.96 -2.22 -10.44
C TYR A 153 -19.48 -2.42 -10.58
N ARG A 154 -20.26 -1.64 -9.80
CA ARG A 154 -21.73 -1.69 -9.92
C ARG A 154 -22.25 -1.19 -11.24
N ARG A 155 -21.49 -0.32 -11.92
CA ARG A 155 -21.84 0.28 -13.22
C ARG A 155 -21.44 -0.59 -14.43
N LEU A 156 -20.56 -1.56 -14.23
CA LEU A 156 -20.27 -2.55 -15.28
C LEU A 156 -21.57 -3.32 -15.57
N GLN A 157 -21.96 -3.32 -16.82
CA GLN A 157 -23.08 -4.11 -17.33
C GLN A 157 -22.66 -5.56 -17.57
#